data_63a58974629eee16e3a4e6e0ae28120d
#
_entry.id   63a58974629eee16e3a4e6e0ae28120d
#
_cell.length_a   1.000
_cell.length_b   1.000
_cell.length_c   1.000
_cell.angle_alpha   90.00
_cell.angle_beta   90.00
_cell.angle_gamma   90.00
#
_symmetry.space_group_name_H-M   'P 1'
#
loop_
_entity.id
_entity.type
_entity.pdbx_description
1 polymer ?
#
loop_
_entity_poly.entity_id
_entity_poly.type
_entity_poly.pdbx_seq_one_letter_code
_entity_poly.pdbx_strand_id
1 'polypeptide(L)'
;SLILGGAEGTLWDLSGMYASMSRVLKHYRAYNGRYNPADIHPLTPFPAERKEPIRSLTDSRLTDKALLSSAALWYTFEAMSALNRPEEEADWQQFESMKRIAWKTGTSYGGRDAWAIGATPRYVVGVWAGNASGEGRPGLTGVGNAAPVLFDLFSLLPGGEWFDLPYDETLPMVICRNSGHKASPYCEQTDTLYMPLSGNSTGICPYHKLVHLSADGRYRVNSSCESVDRMISRPWFVLPPAQEYYYRNYHIDYIPLPPVKPGCGQDLNRQIELIYPEHNAILYLPKG
;
A
#
# COMPACT_ATOMS: atom_id res chain seq x y z
N SER A 1 -6.42 -20.93 4.28
CA SER A 1 -6.72 -19.50 4.45
C SER A 1 -6.54 -18.76 3.14
N LEU A 2 -7.51 -17.96 2.73
CA LEU A 2 -7.49 -17.18 1.49
C LEU A 2 -6.26 -16.26 1.41
N ILE A 3 -5.92 -15.63 2.52
CA ILE A 3 -4.79 -14.68 2.63
C ILE A 3 -3.44 -15.36 2.37
N LEU A 4 -3.32 -16.63 2.69
CA LEU A 4 -2.07 -17.41 2.51
C LEU A 4 -2.05 -18.20 1.20
N GLY A 5 -2.88 -17.85 0.22
CA GLY A 5 -2.90 -18.50 -1.09
C GLY A 5 -3.69 -19.80 -1.13
N GLY A 6 -4.60 -20.02 -0.18
CA GLY A 6 -5.47 -21.20 -0.14
C GLY A 6 -6.73 -21.08 -1.01
N ALA A 7 -6.76 -20.15 -1.98
CA ALA A 7 -7.82 -20.07 -2.97
C ALA A 7 -7.29 -20.52 -4.33
N GLU A 8 -8.16 -21.18 -5.09
CA GLU A 8 -7.91 -21.56 -6.46
C GLU A 8 -8.55 -20.56 -7.42
N GLY A 9 -7.95 -20.35 -8.57
CA GLY A 9 -8.44 -19.45 -9.60
C GLY A 9 -7.81 -19.77 -10.95
N THR A 10 -8.47 -19.40 -12.02
CA THR A 10 -7.89 -19.53 -13.36
C THR A 10 -7.14 -18.25 -13.76
N LEU A 11 -6.16 -18.38 -14.63
CA LEU A 11 -5.46 -17.22 -15.22
C LEU A 11 -6.45 -16.29 -15.92
N TRP A 12 -7.46 -16.87 -16.56
CA TRP A 12 -8.51 -16.15 -17.25
C TRP A 12 -9.32 -15.26 -16.31
N ASP A 13 -9.80 -15.82 -15.20
CA ASP A 13 -10.62 -15.09 -14.24
C ASP A 13 -9.83 -13.99 -13.54
N LEU A 14 -8.61 -14.29 -13.11
CA LEU A 14 -7.73 -13.30 -12.48
C LEU A 14 -7.40 -12.15 -13.43
N SER A 15 -7.04 -12.45 -14.69
CA SER A 15 -6.81 -11.43 -15.70
C SER A 15 -8.09 -10.62 -15.99
N GLY A 16 -9.26 -11.25 -15.94
CA GLY A 16 -10.56 -10.60 -16.06
C GLY A 16 -10.86 -9.61 -14.94
N MET A 17 -10.47 -9.96 -13.70
CA MET A 17 -10.59 -9.04 -12.56
C MET A 17 -9.71 -7.80 -12.77
N TYR A 18 -8.44 -7.96 -13.14
CA TYR A 18 -7.56 -6.83 -13.43
C TYR A 18 -8.08 -5.98 -14.59
N ALA A 19 -8.61 -6.61 -15.63
CA ALA A 19 -9.22 -5.89 -16.74
C ALA A 19 -10.45 -5.10 -16.31
N SER A 20 -11.27 -5.63 -15.40
CA SER A 20 -12.43 -4.94 -14.83
C SER A 20 -11.99 -3.74 -13.98
N MET A 21 -11.00 -3.90 -13.10
CA MET A 21 -10.42 -2.80 -12.33
C MET A 21 -9.88 -1.69 -13.23
N SER A 22 -9.18 -2.06 -14.29
CA SER A 22 -8.62 -1.14 -15.27
C SER A 22 -9.70 -0.37 -16.03
N ARG A 23 -10.79 -1.05 -16.45
CA ARG A 23 -11.94 -0.41 -17.12
C ARG A 23 -12.65 0.59 -16.22
N VAL A 24 -12.95 0.19 -14.98
CA VAL A 24 -13.62 1.06 -14.00
C VAL A 24 -12.79 2.34 -13.81
N LEU A 25 -11.50 2.20 -13.54
CA LEU A 25 -10.63 3.35 -13.29
C LEU A 25 -10.49 4.26 -14.52
N LYS A 26 -10.33 3.67 -15.71
CA LYS A 26 -10.22 4.41 -16.97
C LYS A 26 -11.50 5.15 -17.32
N HIS A 27 -12.67 4.52 -17.12
CA HIS A 27 -13.95 5.08 -17.52
C HIS A 27 -14.50 6.09 -16.50
N TYR A 28 -14.07 6.05 -15.26
CA TYR A 28 -14.54 6.95 -14.21
C TYR A 28 -14.45 8.42 -14.62
N ARG A 29 -13.32 8.84 -15.18
CA ARG A 29 -13.16 10.20 -15.69
C ARG A 29 -14.08 10.46 -16.89
N ALA A 30 -14.17 9.51 -17.82
CA ALA A 30 -15.00 9.65 -19.00
C ALA A 30 -16.49 9.78 -18.65
N TYR A 31 -16.92 9.23 -17.51
CA TYR A 31 -18.29 9.31 -17.00
C TYR A 31 -18.48 10.39 -15.91
N ASN A 32 -17.54 11.33 -15.84
CA ASN A 32 -17.59 12.48 -14.92
C ASN A 32 -17.84 12.07 -13.45
N GLY A 33 -17.04 11.14 -12.94
CA GLY A 33 -17.12 10.69 -11.56
C GLY A 33 -18.22 9.67 -11.27
N ARG A 34 -18.80 9.04 -12.31
CA ARG A 34 -19.80 8.00 -12.17
C ARG A 34 -19.29 6.64 -12.65
N TYR A 35 -19.96 5.60 -12.23
CA TYR A 35 -19.58 4.22 -12.51
C TYR A 35 -20.55 3.54 -13.46
N ASN A 36 -20.02 2.73 -14.36
CA ASN A 36 -20.81 1.81 -15.15
C ASN A 36 -20.66 0.39 -14.58
N PRO A 37 -21.69 -0.21 -13.96
CA PRO A 37 -21.59 -1.59 -13.47
C PRO A 37 -21.18 -2.61 -14.53
N ALA A 38 -21.44 -2.32 -15.80
CA ALA A 38 -21.03 -3.16 -16.92
C ALA A 38 -19.53 -3.17 -17.20
N ASP A 39 -18.72 -2.32 -16.52
CA ASP A 39 -17.26 -2.40 -16.59
C ASP A 39 -16.70 -3.61 -15.82
N ILE A 40 -17.50 -4.16 -14.92
CA ILE A 40 -17.16 -5.37 -14.16
C ILE A 40 -17.81 -6.56 -14.88
N HIS A 41 -17.03 -7.23 -15.70
CA HIS A 41 -17.48 -8.43 -16.41
C HIS A 41 -16.33 -9.39 -16.70
N PRO A 42 -16.57 -10.70 -16.82
CA PRO A 42 -15.57 -11.67 -17.24
C PRO A 42 -14.95 -11.32 -18.59
N LEU A 43 -13.79 -11.87 -18.87
CA LEU A 43 -13.19 -11.81 -20.20
C LEU A 43 -14.05 -12.60 -21.19
N THR A 44 -14.06 -12.16 -22.44
CA THR A 44 -14.67 -12.88 -23.56
C THR A 44 -13.62 -13.19 -24.62
N PRO A 45 -13.59 -14.42 -25.18
CA PRO A 45 -12.59 -14.80 -26.18
C PRO A 45 -12.76 -14.05 -27.50
N PHE A 46 -13.93 -13.51 -27.74
CA PHE A 46 -14.25 -12.73 -28.94
C PHE A 46 -14.76 -11.34 -28.52
N PRO A 47 -14.53 -10.32 -29.37
CA PRO A 47 -15.16 -9.03 -29.14
C PRO A 47 -16.66 -9.22 -28.97
N ALA A 48 -17.20 -8.82 -27.83
CA ALA A 48 -18.64 -8.76 -27.65
C ALA A 48 -19.23 -7.78 -28.68
N GLU A 49 -20.47 -8.02 -29.13
CA GLU A 49 -21.22 -7.00 -29.89
C GLU A 49 -21.08 -5.66 -29.18
N ARG A 50 -20.66 -4.63 -29.91
CA ARG A 50 -20.46 -3.30 -29.32
C ARG A 50 -21.81 -2.82 -28.78
N LYS A 51 -21.98 -2.91 -27.47
CA LYS A 51 -23.09 -2.20 -26.81
C LYS A 51 -22.93 -0.73 -27.13
N GLU A 52 -24.06 -0.06 -27.35
CA GLU A 52 -24.04 1.38 -27.60
C GLU A 52 -23.19 2.09 -26.50
N PRO A 53 -22.22 2.91 -26.91
CA PRO A 53 -21.41 3.63 -25.95
C PRO A 53 -22.29 4.57 -25.12
N ILE A 54 -21.94 4.75 -23.87
CA ILE A 54 -22.55 5.77 -23.02
C ILE A 54 -22.16 7.13 -23.60
N ARG A 55 -23.16 7.88 -24.10
CA ARG A 55 -22.97 9.19 -24.72
C ARG A 55 -23.46 10.35 -23.86
N SER A 56 -24.24 10.06 -22.83
CA SER A 56 -24.81 11.07 -21.94
C SER A 56 -24.44 10.76 -20.49
N LEU A 57 -24.07 11.79 -19.75
CA LEU A 57 -23.83 11.71 -18.31
C LEU A 57 -25.12 11.45 -17.50
N THR A 58 -26.28 11.65 -18.11
CA THR A 58 -27.60 11.32 -17.52
C THR A 58 -28.05 9.91 -17.85
N ASP A 59 -27.21 9.09 -18.45
CA ASP A 59 -27.52 7.70 -18.79
C ASP A 59 -27.87 6.92 -17.53
N SER A 60 -29.02 6.28 -17.52
CA SER A 60 -29.54 5.50 -16.38
C SER A 60 -28.69 4.26 -16.03
N ARG A 61 -27.76 3.88 -16.91
CA ARG A 61 -26.80 2.81 -16.64
C ARG A 61 -25.68 3.24 -15.69
N LEU A 62 -25.47 4.55 -15.51
CA LEU A 62 -24.47 5.08 -14.61
C LEU A 62 -24.98 5.15 -13.17
N THR A 63 -24.10 4.85 -12.22
CA THR A 63 -24.38 4.86 -10.78
C THR A 63 -23.27 5.62 -10.02
N ASP A 64 -23.61 6.16 -8.87
CA ASP A 64 -22.67 6.80 -7.97
C ASP A 64 -22.00 5.80 -6.98
N LYS A 65 -22.40 4.53 -7.04
CA LYS A 65 -21.86 3.46 -6.19
C LYS A 65 -21.07 2.46 -7.02
N ALA A 66 -19.92 2.08 -6.52
CA ALA A 66 -19.09 1.01 -7.06
C ALA A 66 -18.79 -0.06 -6.00
N LEU A 67 -18.41 -1.25 -6.44
CA LEU A 67 -17.88 -2.31 -5.57
C LEU A 67 -16.55 -1.88 -4.93
N LEU A 68 -15.69 -1.27 -5.74
CA LEU A 68 -14.43 -0.64 -5.31
C LEU A 68 -14.40 0.76 -5.89
N SER A 69 -14.09 1.75 -5.06
CA SER A 69 -13.98 3.13 -5.50
C SER A 69 -12.78 3.33 -6.43
N SER A 70 -12.89 4.29 -7.34
CA SER A 70 -11.79 4.62 -8.25
C SER A 70 -10.55 5.08 -7.51
N ALA A 71 -10.69 5.77 -6.38
CA ALA A 71 -9.56 6.11 -5.52
C ALA A 71 -8.87 4.85 -4.97
N ALA A 72 -9.63 3.86 -4.48
CA ALA A 72 -9.05 2.61 -4.00
C ALA A 72 -8.34 1.83 -5.11
N LEU A 73 -8.92 1.78 -6.31
CA LEU A 73 -8.32 1.13 -7.47
C LEU A 73 -7.05 1.86 -7.91
N TRP A 74 -7.07 3.19 -7.94
CA TRP A 74 -5.92 3.99 -8.33
C TRP A 74 -4.74 3.77 -7.38
N TYR A 75 -4.97 3.84 -6.06
CA TYR A 75 -3.91 3.58 -5.07
C TYR A 75 -3.42 2.14 -5.09
N THR A 76 -4.29 1.18 -5.40
CA THR A 76 -3.88 -0.21 -5.57
C THR A 76 -2.90 -0.32 -6.76
N PHE A 77 -3.23 0.29 -7.90
CA PHE A 77 -2.34 0.27 -9.07
C PHE A 77 -1.06 1.09 -8.86
N GLU A 78 -1.12 2.19 -8.12
CA GLU A 78 0.08 2.93 -7.70
C GLU A 78 1.02 2.04 -6.89
N ALA A 79 0.50 1.39 -5.84
CA ALA A 79 1.29 0.50 -5.00
C ALA A 79 1.87 -0.67 -5.81
N MET A 80 1.10 -1.23 -6.74
CA MET A 80 1.55 -2.30 -7.62
C MET A 80 2.60 -1.82 -8.65
N SER A 81 2.53 -0.56 -9.08
CA SER A 81 3.53 0.01 -10.01
C SER A 81 4.86 0.32 -9.32
N ALA A 82 4.87 0.51 -8.01
CA ALA A 82 6.05 0.81 -7.20
C ALA A 82 6.84 -0.45 -6.77
N LEU A 83 6.37 -1.64 -7.12
CA LEU A 83 7.08 -2.88 -6.81
C LEU A 83 8.42 -2.94 -7.56
N ASN A 84 9.44 -3.47 -6.87
CA ASN A 84 10.73 -3.72 -7.51
C ASN A 84 10.57 -4.74 -8.63
N ARG A 85 11.00 -4.37 -9.82
CA ARG A 85 11.04 -5.25 -10.98
C ARG A 85 12.21 -6.24 -10.87
N PRO A 86 12.21 -7.34 -11.64
CA PRO A 86 13.40 -8.16 -11.79
C PRO A 86 14.63 -7.31 -12.14
N GLU A 87 15.83 -7.79 -11.81
CA GLU A 87 17.09 -7.02 -11.94
C GLU A 87 17.30 -6.42 -13.34
N GLU A 88 16.88 -7.11 -14.38
CA GLU A 88 16.93 -6.68 -15.78
C GLU A 88 16.06 -5.46 -16.09
N GLU A 89 15.08 -5.19 -15.24
CA GLU A 89 14.09 -4.08 -15.36
C GLU A 89 14.19 -3.09 -14.18
N ALA A 90 15.26 -3.17 -13.36
CA ALA A 90 15.35 -2.39 -12.11
C ALA A 90 15.34 -0.87 -12.32
N ASP A 91 15.90 -0.40 -13.42
CA ASP A 91 16.06 1.04 -13.72
C ASP A 91 14.87 1.67 -14.46
N TRP A 92 13.72 0.98 -14.54
CA TRP A 92 12.58 1.43 -15.33
C TRP A 92 12.09 2.86 -14.98
N GLN A 93 12.29 3.30 -13.74
CA GLN A 93 11.88 4.65 -13.30
C GLN A 93 12.78 5.75 -13.86
N GLN A 94 13.97 5.42 -14.31
CA GLN A 94 14.96 6.39 -14.82
C GLN A 94 14.83 6.62 -16.33
N PHE A 95 14.08 5.77 -17.03
CA PHE A 95 13.93 5.87 -18.48
C PHE A 95 12.47 6.21 -18.84
N GLU A 96 12.22 7.36 -19.42
CA GLU A 96 10.91 7.81 -19.90
C GLU A 96 10.27 6.83 -20.92
N SER A 97 11.09 6.06 -21.62
CA SER A 97 10.66 5.04 -22.58
C SER A 97 10.09 3.79 -21.94
N MET A 98 10.34 3.55 -20.65
CA MET A 98 9.85 2.38 -19.96
C MET A 98 8.40 2.55 -19.50
N LYS A 99 7.58 1.57 -19.82
CA LYS A 99 6.15 1.58 -19.55
C LYS A 99 5.86 1.43 -18.07
N ARG A 100 5.00 2.27 -17.54
CA ARG A 100 4.45 2.09 -16.21
C ARG A 100 3.43 0.97 -16.22
N ILE A 101 3.61 -0.04 -15.37
CA ILE A 101 2.79 -1.24 -15.29
C ILE A 101 2.48 -1.50 -13.82
N ALA A 102 1.19 -1.60 -13.49
CA ALA A 102 0.77 -2.15 -12.20
C ALA A 102 0.83 -3.66 -12.27
N TRP A 103 1.69 -4.29 -11.47
CA TRP A 103 1.90 -5.73 -11.57
C TRP A 103 2.00 -6.42 -10.21
N LYS A 104 1.65 -7.72 -10.18
CA LYS A 104 1.75 -8.53 -8.97
C LYS A 104 2.10 -9.97 -9.34
N THR A 105 2.99 -10.56 -8.54
CA THR A 105 3.33 -11.98 -8.64
C THR A 105 2.64 -12.78 -7.55
N GLY A 106 2.48 -14.06 -7.82
CA GLY A 106 2.09 -15.07 -6.86
C GLY A 106 2.97 -16.31 -7.02
N THR A 107 3.20 -17.01 -5.93
CA THR A 107 3.87 -18.32 -5.93
C THR A 107 3.08 -19.23 -5.00
N SER A 108 2.60 -20.37 -5.51
CA SER A 108 1.90 -21.33 -4.66
C SER A 108 2.88 -22.12 -3.79
N TYR A 109 2.36 -22.64 -2.68
CA TYR A 109 3.15 -23.48 -1.79
C TYR A 109 3.73 -24.69 -2.52
N GLY A 110 5.00 -24.97 -2.28
CA GLY A 110 5.72 -26.07 -2.92
C GLY A 110 6.17 -25.79 -4.36
N GLY A 111 6.12 -24.54 -4.82
CA GLY A 111 6.60 -24.17 -6.16
C GLY A 111 5.80 -24.82 -7.29
N ARG A 112 4.49 -24.96 -7.14
CA ARG A 112 3.60 -25.58 -8.14
C ARG A 112 3.21 -24.59 -9.23
N ASP A 113 2.96 -23.33 -8.82
CA ASP A 113 2.46 -22.28 -9.69
C ASP A 113 3.26 -21.01 -9.49
N ALA A 114 3.69 -20.43 -10.56
CA ALA A 114 4.28 -19.11 -10.64
C ALA A 114 3.37 -18.20 -11.46
N TRP A 115 2.91 -17.11 -10.86
CA TRP A 115 1.95 -16.19 -11.44
C TRP A 115 2.56 -14.82 -11.60
N ALA A 116 2.23 -14.13 -12.67
CA ALA A 116 2.43 -12.70 -12.81
C ALA A 116 1.28 -12.10 -13.60
N ILE A 117 0.64 -11.04 -13.07
CA ILE A 117 -0.39 -10.30 -13.78
C ILE A 117 -0.01 -8.83 -13.75
N GLY A 118 -0.08 -8.19 -14.91
CA GLY A 118 0.19 -6.77 -15.07
C GLY A 118 -0.95 -6.06 -15.79
N ALA A 119 -1.16 -4.81 -15.44
CA ALA A 119 -2.22 -3.96 -16.00
C ALA A 119 -1.69 -2.58 -16.35
N THR A 120 -2.21 -2.05 -17.44
CA THR A 120 -2.10 -0.67 -17.89
C THR A 120 -3.51 -0.17 -18.24
N PRO A 121 -3.72 1.11 -18.54
CA PRO A 121 -5.03 1.59 -19.00
C PRO A 121 -5.55 0.93 -20.29
N ARG A 122 -4.71 0.22 -21.03
CA ARG A 122 -5.05 -0.38 -22.32
C ARG A 122 -4.97 -1.89 -22.37
N TYR A 123 -4.07 -2.48 -21.60
CA TYR A 123 -3.73 -3.89 -21.69
C TYR A 123 -3.63 -4.53 -20.31
N VAL A 124 -4.07 -5.76 -20.24
CA VAL A 124 -3.80 -6.66 -19.12
C VAL A 124 -3.10 -7.89 -19.69
N VAL A 125 -1.99 -8.25 -19.06
CA VAL A 125 -1.23 -9.45 -19.40
C VAL A 125 -1.19 -10.33 -18.16
N GLY A 126 -1.57 -11.58 -18.31
CA GLY A 126 -1.44 -12.60 -17.28
C GLY A 126 -0.51 -13.71 -17.75
N VAL A 127 0.40 -14.13 -16.88
CA VAL A 127 1.34 -15.23 -17.11
C VAL A 127 1.22 -16.23 -15.98
N TRP A 128 1.09 -17.49 -16.34
CA TRP A 128 1.20 -18.63 -15.45
C TRP A 128 2.29 -19.56 -15.96
N ALA A 129 3.17 -19.98 -15.08
CA ALA A 129 4.14 -21.01 -15.34
C ALA A 129 4.03 -22.09 -14.25
N GLY A 130 3.96 -23.34 -14.67
CA GLY A 130 3.76 -24.46 -13.76
C GLY A 130 3.74 -25.78 -14.52
N ASN A 131 3.44 -26.85 -13.79
CA ASN A 131 3.28 -28.16 -14.36
C ASN A 131 1.80 -28.54 -14.40
N ALA A 132 1.30 -28.98 -15.57
CA ALA A 132 -0.09 -29.41 -15.73
C ALA A 132 -0.46 -30.59 -14.81
N SER A 133 0.51 -31.38 -14.36
CA SER A 133 0.31 -32.44 -13.35
C SER A 133 0.15 -31.93 -11.92
N GLY A 134 0.39 -30.63 -11.66
CA GLY A 134 0.44 -30.05 -10.32
C GLY A 134 1.70 -30.39 -9.52
N GLU A 135 2.70 -31.00 -10.15
CA GLU A 135 3.98 -31.31 -9.52
C GLU A 135 4.79 -30.03 -9.32
N GLY A 136 5.26 -29.79 -8.09
CA GLY A 136 6.08 -28.64 -7.76
C GLY A 136 7.51 -28.74 -8.31
N ARG A 137 8.10 -27.60 -8.67
CA ARG A 137 9.50 -27.50 -9.09
C ARG A 137 10.26 -26.59 -8.13
N PRO A 138 11.38 -27.07 -7.55
CA PRO A 138 12.25 -26.22 -6.76
C PRO A 138 12.71 -25.00 -7.58
N GLY A 139 12.63 -23.82 -6.98
CA GLY A 139 13.04 -22.56 -7.65
C GLY A 139 11.98 -21.93 -8.56
N LEU A 140 10.82 -22.56 -8.77
CA LEU A 140 9.74 -21.94 -9.53
C LEU A 140 9.07 -20.85 -8.68
N THR A 141 9.22 -19.59 -9.10
CA THR A 141 8.65 -18.43 -8.42
C THR A 141 8.02 -17.46 -9.41
N GLY A 142 7.02 -16.70 -8.93
CA GLY A 142 6.39 -15.67 -9.76
C GLY A 142 7.37 -14.62 -10.26
N VAL A 143 8.29 -14.16 -9.40
CA VAL A 143 9.29 -13.15 -9.75
C VAL A 143 10.32 -13.68 -10.73
N GLY A 144 10.86 -14.87 -10.49
CA GLY A 144 11.95 -15.42 -11.30
C GLY A 144 11.52 -16.04 -12.64
N ASN A 145 10.26 -16.49 -12.75
CA ASN A 145 9.83 -17.27 -13.93
C ASN A 145 8.67 -16.62 -14.69
N ALA A 146 7.66 -16.09 -14.01
CA ALA A 146 6.50 -15.52 -14.68
C ALA A 146 6.68 -14.02 -14.98
N ALA A 147 7.33 -13.26 -14.09
CA ALA A 147 7.52 -11.83 -14.28
C ALA A 147 8.38 -11.46 -15.49
N PRO A 148 9.52 -12.11 -15.80
CA PRO A 148 10.28 -11.81 -17.00
C PRO A 148 9.44 -11.94 -18.27
N VAL A 149 8.69 -13.04 -18.40
CA VAL A 149 7.76 -13.25 -19.54
C VAL A 149 6.68 -12.17 -19.60
N LEU A 150 6.17 -11.73 -18.45
CA LEU A 150 5.20 -10.62 -18.37
C LEU A 150 5.78 -9.34 -18.98
N PHE A 151 7.00 -8.95 -18.60
CA PHE A 151 7.64 -7.73 -19.09
C PHE A 151 8.01 -7.84 -20.56
N ASP A 152 8.49 -9.01 -21.03
CA ASP A 152 8.74 -9.27 -22.43
C ASP A 152 7.47 -9.05 -23.27
N LEU A 153 6.32 -9.58 -22.81
CA LEU A 153 5.06 -9.38 -23.51
C LEU A 153 4.64 -7.91 -23.51
N PHE A 154 4.81 -7.20 -22.38
CA PHE A 154 4.53 -5.77 -22.34
C PHE A 154 5.47 -4.95 -23.25
N SER A 155 6.71 -5.38 -23.45
CA SER A 155 7.65 -4.71 -24.36
C SER A 155 7.12 -4.64 -25.80
N LEU A 156 6.40 -5.66 -26.22
CA LEU A 156 5.80 -5.76 -27.56
C LEU A 156 4.53 -4.91 -27.74
N LEU A 157 3.90 -4.49 -26.64
CA LEU A 157 2.65 -3.72 -26.68
C LEU A 157 2.95 -2.23 -26.80
N PRO A 158 2.06 -1.42 -27.42
CA PRO A 158 2.23 0.04 -27.41
C PRO A 158 2.20 0.61 -26.00
N GLY A 159 2.99 1.64 -25.73
CA GLY A 159 2.89 2.46 -24.53
C GLY A 159 1.61 3.30 -24.51
N GLY A 160 1.40 4.03 -23.43
CA GLY A 160 0.25 4.91 -23.26
C GLY A 160 0.34 5.72 -21.97
N GLU A 161 -0.61 6.61 -21.80
CA GLU A 161 -0.77 7.39 -20.58
C GLU A 161 -1.12 6.48 -19.40
N TRP A 162 -0.80 6.94 -18.20
CA TRP A 162 -1.20 6.27 -16.97
C TRP A 162 -2.63 6.64 -16.59
N PHE A 163 -3.16 6.02 -15.55
CA PHE A 163 -4.47 6.36 -15.00
C PHE A 163 -4.45 7.72 -14.32
N ASP A 164 -5.48 8.52 -14.55
CA ASP A 164 -5.68 9.78 -13.85
C ASP A 164 -6.06 9.55 -12.38
N LEU A 165 -5.59 10.42 -11.52
CA LEU A 165 -6.05 10.44 -10.12
C LEU A 165 -7.52 10.86 -10.05
N PRO A 166 -8.39 10.08 -9.40
CA PRO A 166 -9.81 10.42 -9.23
C PRO A 166 -9.98 11.46 -8.09
N TYR A 167 -9.74 12.73 -8.40
CA TYR A 167 -9.76 13.82 -7.43
C TYR A 167 -11.11 13.93 -6.67
N ASP A 168 -12.23 13.60 -7.31
CA ASP A 168 -13.56 13.67 -6.70
C ASP A 168 -13.75 12.66 -5.55
N GLU A 169 -12.96 11.60 -5.52
CA GLU A 169 -12.96 10.57 -4.47
C GLU A 169 -11.77 10.67 -3.53
N THR A 170 -11.00 11.74 -3.61
CA THR A 170 -9.83 11.96 -2.77
C THR A 170 -9.97 13.26 -2.00
N LEU A 171 -9.22 13.37 -0.91
CA LEU A 171 -9.06 14.60 -0.16
C LEU A 171 -7.58 14.85 0.15
N PRO A 172 -7.11 16.09 0.13
CA PRO A 172 -5.77 16.41 0.56
C PRO A 172 -5.63 16.17 2.07
N MET A 173 -4.61 15.45 2.46
CA MET A 173 -4.34 15.11 3.85
C MET A 173 -2.87 15.32 4.15
N VAL A 174 -2.58 16.00 5.27
CA VAL A 174 -1.22 16.15 5.76
C VAL A 174 -0.83 14.87 6.49
N ILE A 175 0.19 14.20 6.00
CA ILE A 175 0.67 12.90 6.45
C ILE A 175 2.05 13.06 7.09
N CYS A 176 2.25 12.43 8.21
CA CYS A 176 3.57 12.31 8.84
C CYS A 176 4.46 11.41 7.95
N ARG A 177 5.59 11.94 7.49
CA ARG A 177 6.51 11.23 6.60
C ARG A 177 7.11 9.98 7.23
N ASN A 178 7.37 10.00 8.53
CA ASN A 178 7.99 8.89 9.24
C ASN A 178 7.02 7.73 9.51
N SER A 179 5.73 8.00 9.69
CA SER A 179 4.76 6.99 10.16
C SER A 179 3.63 6.67 9.19
N GLY A 180 3.42 7.50 8.16
CA GLY A 180 2.28 7.36 7.24
C GLY A 180 0.90 7.69 7.84
N HIS A 181 0.81 8.08 9.10
CA HIS A 181 -0.43 8.52 9.74
C HIS A 181 -0.74 9.98 9.42
N LYS A 182 -1.97 10.45 9.70
CA LYS A 182 -2.26 11.88 9.73
C LYS A 182 -1.24 12.59 10.62
N ALA A 183 -0.73 13.72 10.15
CA ALA A 183 0.22 14.47 10.94
C ALA A 183 -0.38 14.96 12.26
N SER A 184 0.37 14.81 13.34
CA SER A 184 0.10 15.48 14.61
C SER A 184 0.77 16.86 14.63
N PRO A 185 0.43 17.76 15.56
CA PRO A 185 1.13 19.04 15.73
C PRO A 185 2.63 18.89 16.02
N TYR A 186 3.07 17.69 16.38
CA TYR A 186 4.46 17.38 16.69
C TYR A 186 5.23 16.75 15.53
N CYS A 187 4.59 16.53 14.38
CA CYS A 187 5.26 15.99 13.20
C CYS A 187 5.98 17.12 12.46
N GLU A 188 7.31 17.10 12.48
CA GLU A 188 8.14 18.11 11.82
C GLU A 188 8.26 17.87 10.31
N GLN A 189 8.28 16.61 9.90
CA GLN A 189 8.36 16.21 8.49
C GLN A 189 7.01 15.69 8.02
N THR A 190 6.38 16.45 7.14
CA THR A 190 5.04 16.12 6.62
C THR A 190 4.99 16.26 5.11
N ASP A 191 4.10 15.47 4.49
CA ASP A 191 3.73 15.60 3.08
C ASP A 191 2.22 15.79 2.97
N THR A 192 1.78 16.49 1.94
CA THR A 192 0.35 16.57 1.62
C THR A 192 0.08 15.60 0.48
N LEU A 193 -0.72 14.57 0.77
CA LEU A 193 -1.12 13.55 -0.20
C LEU A 193 -2.64 13.58 -0.40
N TYR A 194 -3.07 13.29 -1.63
CA TYR A 194 -4.48 13.08 -1.93
C TYR A 194 -4.84 11.64 -1.53
N MET A 195 -5.58 11.48 -0.45
CA MET A 195 -5.96 10.18 0.09
C MET A 195 -7.40 9.85 -0.26
N PRO A 196 -7.78 8.56 -0.41
CA PRO A 196 -9.18 8.18 -0.54
C PRO A 196 -10.03 8.79 0.57
N LEU A 197 -11.30 9.10 0.31
CA LEU A 197 -12.21 9.67 1.32
C LEU A 197 -12.29 8.83 2.60
N SER A 198 -12.20 7.50 2.48
CA SER A 198 -12.13 6.58 3.61
C SER A 198 -10.88 6.79 4.48
N GLY A 199 -9.80 7.33 3.93
CA GLY A 199 -8.58 7.68 4.65
C GLY A 199 -8.80 8.76 5.71
N ASN A 200 -9.93 9.49 5.67
CA ASN A 200 -10.27 10.45 6.71
C ASN A 200 -10.41 9.83 8.12
N SER A 201 -10.69 8.55 8.21
CA SER A 201 -10.72 7.80 9.46
C SER A 201 -9.34 7.38 9.99
N THR A 202 -8.27 7.60 9.23
CA THR A 202 -6.90 7.29 9.67
C THR A 202 -6.56 8.07 10.93
N GLY A 203 -5.98 7.39 11.92
CA GLY A 203 -5.60 7.99 13.19
C GLY A 203 -4.48 9.03 13.04
N ILE A 204 -4.43 9.96 13.99
CA ILE A 204 -3.33 10.92 14.11
C ILE A 204 -2.07 10.17 14.53
N CYS A 205 -0.91 10.59 14.06
CA CYS A 205 0.38 10.01 14.34
C CYS A 205 0.60 9.81 15.86
N PRO A 206 0.69 8.55 16.34
CA PRO A 206 0.86 8.27 17.76
C PRO A 206 2.33 8.32 18.20
N TYR A 207 3.24 8.40 17.24
CA TYR A 207 4.68 8.26 17.47
C TYR A 207 5.38 9.57 17.75
N HIS A 208 4.93 10.70 17.18
CA HIS A 208 5.51 12.00 17.50
C HIS A 208 4.87 12.53 18.79
N LYS A 209 5.70 12.72 19.79
CA LYS A 209 5.31 13.19 21.13
C LYS A 209 6.14 14.41 21.51
N LEU A 210 5.54 15.31 22.26
CA LEU A 210 6.29 16.39 22.90
C LEU A 210 7.09 15.80 24.08
N VAL A 211 8.40 15.98 24.07
CA VAL A 211 9.30 15.49 25.11
C VAL A 211 9.96 16.69 25.78
N HIS A 212 9.98 16.67 27.11
CA HIS A 212 10.66 17.68 27.92
C HIS A 212 12.05 17.18 28.28
N LEU A 213 13.06 17.99 27.96
CA LEU A 213 14.47 17.67 28.18
C LEU A 213 15.07 18.67 29.15
N SER A 214 16.13 18.23 29.86
CA SER A 214 17.02 19.12 30.62
C SER A 214 17.64 20.19 29.70
N ALA A 215 18.12 21.28 30.29
CA ALA A 215 18.72 22.38 29.53
C ALA A 215 19.89 21.97 28.62
N ASP A 216 20.58 20.89 28.96
CA ASP A 216 21.66 20.30 28.16
C ASP A 216 21.17 19.28 27.12
N GLY A 217 19.87 18.97 27.10
CA GLY A 217 19.24 18.01 26.19
C GLY A 217 19.53 16.53 26.48
N ARG A 218 20.26 16.21 27.52
CA ARG A 218 20.77 14.84 27.78
C ARG A 218 19.76 13.92 28.45
N TYR A 219 18.80 14.50 29.19
CA TYR A 219 17.88 13.74 30.03
C TYR A 219 16.44 14.18 29.77
N ARG A 220 15.53 13.23 29.84
CA ARG A 220 14.09 13.55 29.95
C ARG A 220 13.80 14.01 31.37
N VAL A 221 12.99 15.06 31.47
CA VAL A 221 12.58 15.67 32.73
C VAL A 221 11.09 15.93 32.77
N ASN A 222 10.55 16.19 33.94
CA ASN A 222 9.18 16.65 34.13
C ASN A 222 9.15 17.70 35.26
N SER A 223 7.98 18.26 35.52
CA SER A 223 7.78 19.32 36.54
C SER A 223 8.06 18.88 37.97
N SER A 224 8.22 17.58 38.25
CA SER A 224 8.60 17.10 39.58
C SER A 224 10.10 17.21 39.89
N CYS A 225 10.93 17.36 38.86
CA CYS A 225 12.40 17.30 39.01
C CYS A 225 13.15 18.43 38.31
N GLU A 226 12.48 19.21 37.50
CA GLU A 226 13.04 20.38 36.80
C GLU A 226 12.00 21.49 36.75
N SER A 227 12.44 22.72 36.80
CA SER A 227 11.59 23.89 36.68
C SER A 227 11.21 24.11 35.20
N VAL A 228 9.96 24.42 34.94
CA VAL A 228 9.39 24.51 33.54
C VAL A 228 10.15 25.52 32.68
N ASP A 229 10.65 26.61 33.28
CA ASP A 229 11.47 27.63 32.62
C ASP A 229 12.84 27.13 32.14
N ARG A 230 13.33 26.03 32.70
CA ARG A 230 14.60 25.41 32.35
C ARG A 230 14.45 24.20 31.40
N MET A 231 13.22 23.77 31.15
CA MET A 231 12.98 22.65 30.26
C MET A 231 13.03 23.07 28.78
N ILE A 232 13.60 22.21 27.95
CA ILE A 232 13.51 22.32 26.51
C ILE A 232 12.45 21.34 26.03
N SER A 233 11.34 21.83 25.47
CA SER A 233 10.29 21.00 24.89
C SER A 233 10.52 20.82 23.41
N ARG A 234 10.65 19.56 22.95
CA ARG A 234 10.87 19.23 21.55
C ARG A 234 9.98 18.09 21.09
N PRO A 235 9.51 18.13 19.85
CA PRO A 235 8.94 16.96 19.21
C PRO A 235 9.97 15.83 19.13
N TRP A 236 9.52 14.60 19.31
CA TRP A 236 10.38 13.42 19.23
C TRP A 236 9.63 12.26 18.60
N PHE A 237 10.27 11.56 17.66
CA PHE A 237 9.72 10.36 17.05
C PHE A 237 10.05 9.15 17.95
N VAL A 238 9.02 8.63 18.62
CA VAL A 238 9.12 7.58 19.64
C VAL A 238 8.43 6.32 19.15
N LEU A 239 9.19 5.29 18.93
CA LEU A 239 8.66 3.97 18.57
C LEU A 239 8.51 3.09 19.80
N PRO A 240 7.52 2.16 19.83
CA PRO A 240 7.49 1.08 20.78
C PRO A 240 8.80 0.27 20.74
N PRO A 241 9.29 -0.30 21.86
CA PRO A 241 10.60 -0.93 21.93
C PRO A 241 10.86 -2.01 20.88
N ALA A 242 9.84 -2.83 20.57
CA ALA A 242 9.98 -3.88 19.55
C ALA A 242 10.14 -3.28 18.15
N GLN A 243 9.37 -2.23 17.81
CA GLN A 243 9.49 -1.54 16.53
C GLN A 243 10.81 -0.76 16.45
N GLU A 244 11.22 -0.10 17.54
CA GLU A 244 12.48 0.62 17.62
C GLU A 244 13.66 -0.29 17.33
N TYR A 245 13.68 -1.50 17.89
CA TYR A 245 14.75 -2.47 17.68
C TYR A 245 14.98 -2.78 16.20
N TYR A 246 13.92 -3.04 15.45
CA TYR A 246 14.04 -3.32 14.01
C TYR A 246 14.27 -2.05 13.19
N TYR A 247 13.62 -0.95 13.53
CA TYR A 247 13.71 0.31 12.79
C TYR A 247 15.13 0.87 12.78
N ARG A 248 15.82 0.83 13.88
CA ARG A 248 17.20 1.32 14.02
C ARG A 248 18.21 0.64 13.09
N ASN A 249 17.95 -0.60 12.72
CA ASN A 249 18.84 -1.36 11.82
C ASN A 249 18.83 -0.83 10.38
N TYR A 250 17.78 -0.12 10.00
CA TYR A 250 17.58 0.39 8.64
C TYR A 250 17.57 1.92 8.56
N HIS A 251 17.53 2.60 9.71
CA HIS A 251 17.46 4.06 9.83
C HIS A 251 18.56 4.58 10.75
N ILE A 252 19.69 4.88 10.16
CA ILE A 252 20.90 5.32 10.88
C ILE A 252 20.71 6.69 11.55
N ASP A 253 19.78 7.48 11.06
CA ASP A 253 19.39 8.81 11.54
C ASP A 253 18.38 8.79 12.69
N TYR A 254 17.88 7.59 13.06
CA TYR A 254 16.95 7.47 14.18
C TYR A 254 17.66 7.78 15.52
N ILE A 255 17.11 8.74 16.25
CA ILE A 255 17.64 9.16 17.56
C ILE A 255 16.73 8.59 18.65
N PRO A 256 17.21 7.64 19.47
CA PRO A 256 16.47 7.10 20.61
C PRO A 256 16.12 8.19 21.63
N LEU A 257 15.07 7.95 22.40
CA LEU A 257 14.73 8.83 23.52
C LEU A 257 15.89 8.91 24.52
N PRO A 258 16.27 10.13 24.97
CA PRO A 258 17.20 10.29 26.06
C PRO A 258 16.73 9.58 27.33
N PRO A 259 17.64 9.13 28.20
CA PRO A 259 17.28 8.51 29.46
C PRO A 259 16.56 9.51 30.39
N VAL A 260 15.82 9.01 31.35
CA VAL A 260 15.20 9.83 32.40
C VAL A 260 16.27 10.35 33.35
N LYS A 261 16.20 11.62 33.75
CA LYS A 261 17.13 12.23 34.73
C LYS A 261 17.03 11.48 36.05
N PRO A 262 18.18 11.09 36.66
CA PRO A 262 18.17 10.49 37.98
C PRO A 262 17.43 11.38 39.00
N GLY A 263 16.50 10.77 39.76
CA GLY A 263 15.64 11.52 40.69
C GLY A 263 14.37 12.14 40.10
N CYS A 264 14.19 12.12 38.81
CA CYS A 264 12.91 12.42 38.16
C CYS A 264 11.96 11.24 38.32
N GLY A 265 10.95 11.38 39.11
CA GLY A 265 9.98 10.43 39.62
C GLY A 265 9.51 9.25 38.78
N GLN A 266 8.86 8.35 39.46
CA GLN A 266 8.47 7.01 38.98
C GLN A 266 7.52 7.00 37.77
N ASP A 267 6.87 8.11 37.43
CA ASP A 267 5.87 8.17 36.35
C ASP A 267 6.44 8.12 34.92
N LEU A 268 7.75 8.37 34.75
CA LEU A 268 8.41 8.31 33.45
C LEU A 268 9.00 6.95 33.12
N ASN A 269 9.05 6.04 34.10
CA ASN A 269 9.64 4.71 33.98
C ASN A 269 8.61 3.63 34.29
N ARG A 270 7.64 3.41 33.42
CA ARG A 270 6.93 2.13 33.41
C ARG A 270 7.95 1.04 33.03
N GLN A 271 8.43 0.30 34.01
CA GLN A 271 9.47 -0.73 33.84
C GLN A 271 8.98 -1.92 33.02
N ILE A 272 7.67 -2.13 32.93
CA ILE A 272 7.07 -3.22 32.16
C ILE A 272 5.83 -2.67 31.46
N GLU A 273 5.83 -2.74 30.14
CA GLU A 273 4.65 -2.47 29.32
C GLU A 273 4.32 -3.73 28.51
N LEU A 274 3.05 -4.15 28.57
CA LEU A 274 2.57 -5.26 27.76
C LEU A 274 2.40 -4.76 26.32
N ILE A 275 3.35 -5.12 25.44
CA ILE A 275 3.38 -4.67 24.04
C ILE A 275 2.44 -5.55 23.19
N TYR A 276 2.30 -6.81 23.56
CA TYR A 276 1.45 -7.79 22.89
C TYR A 276 0.95 -8.84 23.88
N PRO A 277 -0.33 -9.23 23.82
CA PRO A 277 -1.36 -8.70 22.91
C PRO A 277 -1.79 -7.27 23.28
N GLU A 278 -2.22 -6.50 22.28
CA GLU A 278 -2.82 -5.19 22.52
C GLU A 278 -4.09 -5.30 23.38
N HIS A 279 -4.44 -4.22 24.07
CA HIS A 279 -5.64 -4.19 24.88
C HIS A 279 -6.87 -4.55 24.02
N ASN A 280 -7.66 -5.54 24.46
CA ASN A 280 -8.80 -6.14 23.74
C ASN A 280 -8.45 -6.98 22.51
N ALA A 281 -7.21 -7.40 22.32
CA ALA A 281 -6.86 -8.34 21.26
C ALA A 281 -7.54 -9.71 21.48
N ILE A 282 -8.13 -10.25 20.42
CA ILE A 282 -8.69 -11.62 20.45
C ILE A 282 -7.61 -12.56 19.93
N LEU A 283 -7.12 -13.43 20.82
CA LEU A 283 -6.13 -14.42 20.47
C LEU A 283 -6.80 -15.77 20.16
N TYR A 284 -6.59 -16.28 18.97
CA TYR A 284 -6.99 -17.62 18.60
C TYR A 284 -5.85 -18.59 18.86
N LEU A 285 -6.00 -19.42 19.90
CA LEU A 285 -5.05 -20.50 20.14
C LEU A 285 -5.45 -21.71 19.30
N PRO A 286 -4.53 -22.28 18.50
CA PRO A 286 -4.81 -23.54 17.83
C PRO A 286 -5.07 -24.63 18.87
N LYS A 287 -6.14 -25.40 18.69
CA LYS A 287 -6.34 -26.63 19.48
C LYS A 287 -5.22 -27.58 19.08
N GLY A 288 -4.40 -28.00 20.07
CA GLY A 288 -3.39 -29.01 19.92
C GLY A 288 -4.00 -30.39 19.62
#